data_2518c7ecabefd5593a38473aa391fb3e
#
_entry.id   2518c7ecabefd5593a38473aa391fb3e
#
_cell.length_a   1.000
_cell.length_b   1.000
_cell.length_c   1.000
_cell.angle_alpha   90.00
_cell.angle_beta   90.00
_cell.angle_gamma   90.00
#
_symmetry.space_group_name_H-M   'P 1'
#
loop_
_entity.id
_entity.type
_entity.pdbx_description
1 polymer ?
#
loop_
_entity_poly.entity_id
_entity_poly.type
_entity_poly.pdbx_seq_one_letter_code
_entity_poly.pdbx_strand_id
1 'polypeptide(L)'
;ALFYEEVDRKVYDNLIDSVNKTLPMLHEYMALRKKVMGLETLNMYDLNYPMIPAANLALEFDEAFALVKEGLKPLGEEYQGLLQRAYDERWMDVYETPGKRSGAYSMGVYGVHPYVLLNYEKTTHDVFTIAHELGHSMHSYYSCQAQGREQNNYTIFVAEVASTCNEILLLRHLLKKETDKDMRKYLLSYLLDTIRTTMFRQTMFAEFEAKAHELIETDKPFNYESLSDIYYGLNKK
;
A
#
# COMPACT_ATOMS: atom_id res chain seq x y z
N ALA A 1 -1.15 21.15 2.24
CA ALA A 1 -1.62 19.75 2.28
C ALA A 1 -2.44 19.52 3.55
N LEU A 2 -1.87 19.63 4.76
CA LEU A 2 -2.54 19.34 6.04
C LEU A 2 -3.82 20.12 6.31
N PHE A 3 -3.98 21.30 5.73
CA PHE A 3 -5.16 22.14 5.92
C PHE A 3 -6.47 21.47 5.46
N TYR A 4 -6.44 20.82 4.30
CA TYR A 4 -7.62 20.13 3.75
C TYR A 4 -7.92 18.81 4.47
N GLU A 5 -6.92 18.24 5.15
CA GLU A 5 -7.04 17.00 5.92
C GLU A 5 -7.46 17.26 7.38
N GLU A 6 -7.50 18.52 7.80
CA GLU A 6 -7.77 18.93 9.20
C GLU A 6 -6.82 18.26 10.22
N VAL A 7 -5.59 17.94 9.80
CA VAL A 7 -4.57 17.27 10.62
C VAL A 7 -3.66 18.31 11.25
N ASP A 8 -3.51 18.27 12.58
CA ASP A 8 -2.55 19.12 13.29
C ASP A 8 -1.13 18.78 12.85
N ARG A 9 -0.33 19.83 12.58
CA ARG A 9 1.08 19.69 12.18
C ARG A 9 1.88 18.81 13.15
N LYS A 10 1.55 18.81 14.44
CA LYS A 10 2.19 17.94 15.42
C LYS A 10 2.06 16.45 15.12
N VAL A 11 0.95 16.01 14.51
CA VAL A 11 0.75 14.62 14.09
C VAL A 11 1.76 14.27 13.01
N TYR A 12 1.92 15.16 12.03
CA TYR A 12 2.87 15.03 10.94
C TYR A 12 4.32 15.01 11.43
N ASP A 13 4.71 15.99 12.25
CA ASP A 13 6.06 16.07 12.80
C ASP A 13 6.38 14.85 13.68
N ASN A 14 5.45 14.42 14.53
CA ASN A 14 5.61 13.24 15.38
C ASN A 14 5.69 11.94 14.57
N LEU A 15 4.99 11.84 13.43
CA LEU A 15 5.12 10.69 12.53
C LEU A 15 6.53 10.60 11.96
N ILE A 16 7.05 11.70 11.41
CA ILE A 16 8.41 11.78 10.87
C ILE A 16 9.44 11.41 11.95
N ASP A 17 9.34 11.99 13.13
CA ASP A 17 10.24 11.72 14.25
C ASP A 17 10.19 10.25 14.70
N SER A 18 8.99 9.68 14.79
CA SER A 18 8.79 8.30 15.22
C SER A 18 9.39 7.32 14.21
N VAL A 19 9.15 7.53 12.92
CA VAL A 19 9.72 6.68 11.87
C VAL A 19 11.23 6.83 11.81
N ASN A 20 11.77 8.05 11.91
CA ASN A 20 13.21 8.27 11.95
C ASN A 20 13.89 7.56 13.14
N LYS A 21 13.25 7.46 14.31
CA LYS A 21 13.76 6.68 15.45
C LYS A 21 13.84 5.17 15.18
N THR A 22 13.07 4.67 14.22
CA THR A 22 13.06 3.23 13.84
C THR A 22 13.98 2.92 12.64
N LEU A 23 14.69 3.89 12.07
CA LEU A 23 15.65 3.68 10.98
C LEU A 23 16.68 2.55 11.23
N PRO A 24 17.18 2.33 12.45
CA PRO A 24 18.06 1.18 12.70
C PRO A 24 17.45 -0.16 12.28
N MET A 25 16.13 -0.35 12.43
CA MET A 25 15.42 -1.57 11.97
C MET A 25 15.44 -1.69 10.45
N LEU A 26 15.29 -0.56 9.73
CA LEU A 26 15.42 -0.53 8.28
C LEU A 26 16.85 -0.91 7.85
N HIS A 27 17.87 -0.40 8.55
CA HIS A 27 19.27 -0.73 8.26
C HIS A 27 19.56 -2.23 8.51
N GLU A 28 19.01 -2.82 9.54
CA GLU A 28 19.09 -4.27 9.78
C GLU A 28 18.44 -5.05 8.63
N TYR A 29 17.28 -4.61 8.15
CA TYR A 29 16.63 -5.21 6.98
C TYR A 29 17.49 -5.07 5.72
N MET A 30 18.10 -3.91 5.47
CA MET A 30 19.02 -3.72 4.35
C MET A 30 20.25 -4.64 4.43
N ALA A 31 20.82 -4.80 5.63
CA ALA A 31 21.92 -5.71 5.87
C ALA A 31 21.54 -7.17 5.62
N LEU A 32 20.34 -7.58 6.07
CA LEU A 32 19.76 -8.89 5.79
C LEU A 32 19.58 -9.11 4.28
N ARG A 33 19.00 -8.13 3.58
CA ARG A 33 18.78 -8.15 2.14
C ARG A 33 20.11 -8.35 1.39
N LYS A 34 21.12 -7.53 1.70
CA LYS A 34 22.47 -7.64 1.15
C LYS A 34 23.04 -9.06 1.32
N LYS A 35 22.91 -9.61 2.54
CA LYS A 35 23.42 -10.95 2.89
C LYS A 35 22.69 -12.05 2.11
N VAL A 36 21.36 -12.01 2.06
CA VAL A 36 20.55 -13.03 1.37
C VAL A 36 20.79 -13.03 -0.13
N MET A 37 20.96 -11.84 -0.72
CA MET A 37 21.26 -11.68 -2.15
C MET A 37 22.73 -11.98 -2.50
N GLY A 38 23.62 -12.18 -1.53
CA GLY A 38 25.04 -12.46 -1.75
C GLY A 38 25.82 -11.30 -2.34
N LEU A 39 25.38 -10.05 -2.08
CA LEU A 39 25.97 -8.85 -2.68
C LEU A 39 27.12 -8.32 -1.82
N GLU A 40 28.21 -7.88 -2.44
CA GLU A 40 29.28 -7.15 -1.75
C GLU A 40 28.86 -5.71 -1.41
N THR A 41 28.07 -5.09 -2.28
CA THR A 41 27.49 -3.75 -2.10
C THR A 41 26.02 -3.78 -2.48
N LEU A 42 25.16 -3.18 -1.65
CA LEU A 42 23.74 -3.01 -1.95
C LEU A 42 23.53 -1.60 -2.53
N ASN A 43 23.10 -1.54 -3.78
CA ASN A 43 22.80 -0.29 -4.48
C ASN A 43 21.30 -0.02 -4.49
N MET A 44 20.90 1.22 -4.81
CA MET A 44 19.49 1.62 -4.86
C MET A 44 18.65 0.77 -5.85
N TYR A 45 19.22 0.36 -6.96
CA TYR A 45 18.53 -0.49 -7.94
C TYR A 45 18.31 -1.92 -7.44
N ASP A 46 19.16 -2.43 -6.55
CA ASP A 46 19.03 -3.76 -5.94
C ASP A 46 17.79 -3.86 -5.02
N LEU A 47 17.31 -2.70 -4.54
CA LEU A 47 16.11 -2.64 -3.68
C LEU A 47 14.82 -3.00 -4.42
N ASN A 48 14.81 -2.93 -5.74
CA ASN A 48 13.67 -3.27 -6.59
C ASN A 48 13.73 -4.72 -7.12
N TYR A 49 14.84 -5.41 -6.88
CA TYR A 49 14.98 -6.81 -7.24
C TYR A 49 14.46 -7.70 -6.10
N PRO A 50 13.68 -8.74 -6.36
CA PRO A 50 13.14 -9.60 -5.29
C PRO A 50 14.28 -10.31 -4.53
N MET A 51 14.31 -10.12 -3.20
CA MET A 51 15.30 -10.78 -2.33
C MET A 51 15.15 -12.30 -2.32
N ILE A 52 13.93 -12.77 -2.43
CA ILE A 52 13.57 -14.19 -2.57
C ILE A 52 13.00 -14.38 -3.97
N PRO A 53 13.46 -15.40 -4.72
CA PRO A 53 12.87 -15.71 -6.03
C PRO A 53 11.35 -15.77 -5.94
N ALA A 54 10.68 -15.22 -6.93
CA ALA A 54 9.23 -15.08 -6.93
C ALA A 54 8.57 -16.48 -6.78
N ALA A 55 8.00 -16.69 -5.61
CA ALA A 55 6.99 -17.73 -5.42
C ALA A 55 5.67 -17.13 -5.87
N ASN A 56 5.21 -17.47 -7.06
CA ASN A 56 3.98 -16.94 -7.61
C ASN A 56 2.80 -17.86 -7.27
N LEU A 57 1.74 -17.32 -6.73
CA LEU A 57 0.49 -18.07 -6.48
C LEU A 57 -0.16 -18.52 -7.80
N ALA A 58 0.05 -17.78 -8.90
CA ALA A 58 -0.42 -18.07 -10.26
C ALA A 58 -1.90 -18.51 -10.33
N LEU A 59 -2.76 -17.87 -9.52
CA LEU A 59 -4.17 -18.20 -9.40
C LEU A 59 -5.00 -17.56 -10.54
N GLU A 60 -6.04 -18.24 -11.00
CA GLU A 60 -7.08 -17.58 -11.77
C GLU A 60 -7.84 -16.57 -10.90
N PHE A 61 -8.48 -15.57 -11.53
CA PHE A 61 -9.13 -14.49 -10.77
C PHE A 61 -10.15 -15.00 -9.75
N ASP A 62 -10.97 -15.98 -10.12
CA ASP A 62 -12.00 -16.55 -9.24
C ASP A 62 -11.38 -17.25 -8.01
N GLU A 63 -10.25 -17.93 -8.20
CA GLU A 63 -9.49 -18.57 -7.12
C GLU A 63 -8.84 -17.53 -6.22
N ALA A 64 -8.25 -16.48 -6.80
CA ALA A 64 -7.65 -15.36 -6.09
C ALA A 64 -8.70 -14.60 -5.26
N PHE A 65 -9.85 -14.33 -5.85
CA PHE A 65 -10.97 -13.70 -5.14
C PHE A 65 -11.47 -14.56 -3.98
N ALA A 66 -11.64 -15.88 -4.18
CA ALA A 66 -12.02 -16.80 -3.13
C ALA A 66 -11.01 -16.82 -1.97
N LEU A 67 -9.71 -16.78 -2.29
CA LEU A 67 -8.62 -16.70 -1.32
C LEU A 67 -8.65 -15.39 -0.53
N VAL A 68 -8.83 -14.25 -1.21
CA VAL A 68 -9.01 -12.94 -0.58
C VAL A 68 -10.19 -12.96 0.37
N LYS A 69 -11.35 -13.44 -0.10
CA LYS A 69 -12.56 -13.55 0.72
C LYS A 69 -12.33 -14.42 1.95
N GLU A 70 -11.61 -15.53 1.82
CA GLU A 70 -11.26 -16.38 2.96
C GLU A 70 -10.34 -15.67 3.95
N GLY A 71 -9.33 -14.94 3.47
CA GLY A 71 -8.40 -14.16 4.29
C GLY A 71 -9.10 -13.05 5.09
N LEU A 72 -10.19 -12.52 4.57
CA LEU A 72 -10.96 -11.43 5.15
C LEU A 72 -12.13 -11.89 6.04
N LYS A 73 -12.27 -13.20 6.31
CA LYS A 73 -13.29 -13.74 7.26
C LYS A 73 -13.31 -13.07 8.64
N PRO A 74 -12.16 -12.65 9.22
CA PRO A 74 -12.18 -11.97 10.51
C PRO A 74 -13.00 -10.67 10.56
N LEU A 75 -13.34 -10.07 9.41
CA LEU A 75 -14.16 -8.86 9.31
C LEU A 75 -15.67 -9.13 9.46
N GLY A 76 -16.09 -10.39 9.58
CA GLY A 76 -17.46 -10.78 9.89
C GLY A 76 -18.35 -11.05 8.67
N GLU A 77 -19.55 -11.56 8.95
CA GLU A 77 -20.47 -12.07 7.92
C GLU A 77 -21.02 -10.98 7.01
N GLU A 78 -21.29 -9.80 7.53
CA GLU A 78 -21.77 -8.66 6.74
C GLU A 78 -20.72 -8.26 5.68
N TYR A 79 -19.45 -8.13 6.09
CA TYR A 79 -18.35 -7.82 5.17
C TYR A 79 -18.18 -8.93 4.11
N GLN A 80 -18.29 -10.20 4.52
CA GLN A 80 -18.23 -11.35 3.60
C GLN A 80 -19.39 -11.35 2.59
N GLY A 81 -20.58 -10.97 3.02
CA GLY A 81 -21.75 -10.80 2.15
C GLY A 81 -21.56 -9.69 1.14
N LEU A 82 -20.96 -8.58 1.56
CA LEU A 82 -20.66 -7.44 0.68
C LEU A 82 -19.56 -7.75 -0.33
N LEU A 83 -18.53 -8.51 0.06
CA LEU A 83 -17.52 -9.02 -0.88
C LEU A 83 -18.17 -9.92 -1.95
N GLN A 84 -19.05 -10.85 -1.53
CA GLN A 84 -19.76 -11.72 -2.48
C GLN A 84 -20.61 -10.90 -3.45
N ARG A 85 -21.30 -9.90 -2.95
CA ARG A 85 -22.10 -8.98 -3.77
C ARG A 85 -21.22 -8.23 -4.78
N ALA A 86 -20.02 -7.76 -4.38
CA ALA A 86 -19.09 -7.11 -5.27
C ALA A 86 -18.64 -8.01 -6.43
N TYR A 87 -18.54 -9.31 -6.18
CA TYR A 87 -18.23 -10.31 -7.20
C TYR A 87 -19.45 -10.57 -8.12
N ASP A 88 -20.62 -10.87 -7.55
CA ASP A 88 -21.83 -11.26 -8.27
C ASP A 88 -22.36 -10.12 -9.16
N GLU A 89 -22.31 -8.88 -8.67
CA GLU A 89 -22.73 -7.66 -9.37
C GLU A 89 -21.64 -7.08 -10.27
N ARG A 90 -20.46 -7.73 -10.36
CA ARG A 90 -19.34 -7.33 -11.25
C ARG A 90 -18.83 -5.90 -11.01
N TRP A 91 -18.55 -5.56 -9.77
CA TRP A 91 -17.97 -4.24 -9.44
C TRP A 91 -16.56 -4.06 -9.98
N MET A 92 -15.88 -5.15 -10.39
CA MET A 92 -14.48 -5.19 -10.80
C MET A 92 -14.34 -5.38 -12.31
N ASP A 93 -13.65 -4.49 -12.98
CA ASP A 93 -13.11 -4.66 -14.33
C ASP A 93 -11.70 -5.26 -14.21
N VAL A 94 -11.56 -6.55 -14.51
CA VAL A 94 -10.46 -7.39 -14.03
C VAL A 94 -9.24 -7.36 -14.94
N TYR A 95 -9.45 -7.61 -16.27
CA TYR A 95 -8.35 -7.90 -17.17
C TYR A 95 -7.89 -6.69 -17.97
N GLU A 96 -6.63 -6.71 -18.36
CA GLU A 96 -6.09 -5.73 -19.30
C GLU A 96 -6.82 -5.78 -20.64
N THR A 97 -7.09 -4.61 -21.21
CA THR A 97 -7.67 -4.44 -22.54
C THR A 97 -7.03 -3.24 -23.26
N PRO A 98 -7.02 -3.21 -24.61
CA PRO A 98 -6.48 -2.09 -25.36
C PRO A 98 -7.11 -0.75 -24.93
N GLY A 99 -6.27 0.21 -24.56
CA GLY A 99 -6.70 1.55 -24.11
C GLY A 99 -7.07 1.66 -22.63
N LYS A 100 -7.10 0.57 -21.87
CA LYS A 100 -7.26 0.58 -20.43
C LYS A 100 -6.03 1.17 -19.74
N ARG A 101 -6.24 1.99 -18.70
CA ARG A 101 -5.13 2.53 -17.90
C ARG A 101 -4.45 1.42 -17.11
N SER A 102 -3.12 1.49 -17.01
CA SER A 102 -2.33 0.61 -16.14
C SER A 102 -2.59 0.88 -14.65
N GLY A 103 -2.22 -0.07 -13.81
CA GLY A 103 -2.41 -0.01 -12.36
C GLY A 103 -3.78 -0.51 -11.92
N ALA A 104 -4.16 -0.17 -10.69
CA ALA A 104 -5.45 -0.50 -10.09
C ALA A 104 -5.99 0.71 -9.33
N TYR A 105 -7.29 0.81 -9.21
CA TYR A 105 -7.95 1.78 -8.33
C TYR A 105 -9.39 1.38 -8.02
N SER A 106 -9.88 1.87 -6.88
CA SER A 106 -11.29 1.83 -6.52
C SER A 106 -11.88 3.25 -6.55
N MET A 107 -13.10 3.35 -7.04
CA MET A 107 -13.83 4.62 -7.10
C MET A 107 -15.22 4.45 -6.48
N GLY A 108 -15.47 5.16 -5.38
CA GLY A 108 -16.80 5.29 -4.78
C GLY A 108 -17.62 6.35 -5.48
N VAL A 109 -18.89 6.06 -5.72
CA VAL A 109 -19.87 7.02 -6.25
C VAL A 109 -21.13 6.94 -5.40
N TYR A 110 -21.62 8.09 -4.91
CA TYR A 110 -22.78 8.14 -4.05
C TYR A 110 -24.03 7.62 -4.75
N GLY A 111 -24.78 6.74 -4.09
CA GLY A 111 -26.04 6.21 -4.57
C GLY A 111 -25.93 4.99 -5.50
N VAL A 112 -24.71 4.56 -5.83
CA VAL A 112 -24.44 3.34 -6.59
C VAL A 112 -23.33 2.53 -5.90
N HIS A 113 -23.04 1.32 -6.39
CA HIS A 113 -21.91 0.54 -5.88
C HIS A 113 -20.56 1.15 -6.29
N PRO A 114 -19.47 0.88 -5.55
CA PRO A 114 -18.12 1.22 -5.99
C PRO A 114 -17.73 0.50 -7.28
N TYR A 115 -16.78 1.06 -8.00
CA TYR A 115 -16.18 0.49 -9.20
C TYR A 115 -14.70 0.27 -8.98
N VAL A 116 -14.20 -0.89 -9.39
CA VAL A 116 -12.79 -1.28 -9.27
C VAL A 116 -12.21 -1.54 -10.65
N LEU A 117 -11.09 -0.92 -10.95
CA LEU A 117 -10.27 -1.25 -12.12
C LEU A 117 -9.06 -2.05 -11.66
N LEU A 118 -8.82 -3.18 -12.32
CA LEU A 118 -7.64 -4.03 -12.14
C LEU A 118 -6.97 -4.27 -13.50
N ASN A 119 -5.71 -4.68 -13.47
CA ASN A 119 -5.01 -5.30 -14.59
C ASN A 119 -4.39 -6.59 -14.07
N TYR A 120 -5.21 -7.62 -13.95
CA TYR A 120 -4.87 -8.87 -13.27
C TYR A 120 -4.01 -9.79 -14.16
N GLU A 121 -2.78 -10.07 -13.75
CA GLU A 121 -1.77 -10.87 -14.46
C GLU A 121 -1.41 -12.18 -13.73
N LYS A 122 -2.21 -12.60 -12.76
CA LYS A 122 -2.04 -13.82 -11.95
C LYS A 122 -0.77 -13.83 -11.10
N THR A 123 -0.27 -12.67 -10.71
CA THR A 123 0.86 -12.56 -9.79
C THR A 123 0.39 -12.58 -8.34
N THR A 124 1.28 -12.93 -7.41
CA THR A 124 0.97 -12.80 -5.97
C THR A 124 0.64 -11.35 -5.61
N HIS A 125 1.30 -10.39 -6.23
CA HIS A 125 1.00 -8.96 -6.04
C HIS A 125 -0.44 -8.63 -6.42
N ASP A 126 -0.95 -9.18 -7.53
CA ASP A 126 -2.32 -8.90 -7.96
C ASP A 126 -3.37 -9.44 -6.98
N VAL A 127 -3.08 -10.56 -6.30
CA VAL A 127 -3.96 -11.09 -5.25
C VAL A 127 -4.06 -10.10 -4.08
N PHE A 128 -2.94 -9.49 -3.68
CA PHE A 128 -2.94 -8.42 -2.67
C PHE A 128 -3.61 -7.14 -3.18
N THR A 129 -3.46 -6.82 -4.46
CA THR A 129 -4.14 -5.68 -5.09
C THR A 129 -5.66 -5.85 -5.06
N ILE A 130 -6.20 -7.04 -5.31
CA ILE A 130 -7.65 -7.33 -5.13
C ILE A 130 -8.09 -7.01 -3.69
N ALA A 131 -7.33 -7.48 -2.70
CA ALA A 131 -7.66 -7.22 -1.29
C ALA A 131 -7.63 -5.72 -0.96
N HIS A 132 -6.64 -5.01 -1.48
CA HIS A 132 -6.44 -3.56 -1.31
C HIS A 132 -7.60 -2.76 -1.90
N GLU A 133 -7.90 -2.95 -3.18
CA GLU A 133 -8.95 -2.19 -3.88
C GLU A 133 -10.35 -2.50 -3.32
N LEU A 134 -10.59 -3.73 -2.90
CA LEU A 134 -11.81 -4.07 -2.18
C LEU A 134 -11.88 -3.40 -0.81
N GLY A 135 -10.75 -3.16 -0.14
CA GLY A 135 -10.70 -2.36 1.09
C GLY A 135 -11.21 -0.94 0.87
N HIS A 136 -10.72 -0.26 -0.16
CA HIS A 136 -11.23 1.05 -0.58
C HIS A 136 -12.71 1.01 -0.96
N SER A 137 -13.13 -0.02 -1.70
CA SER A 137 -14.52 -0.19 -2.10
C SER A 137 -15.45 -0.30 -0.89
N MET A 138 -15.09 -1.13 0.09
CA MET A 138 -15.89 -1.28 1.30
C MET A 138 -15.91 -0.01 2.14
N HIS A 139 -14.77 0.69 2.27
CA HIS A 139 -14.70 1.98 2.95
C HIS A 139 -15.65 2.99 2.30
N SER A 140 -15.59 3.15 0.98
CA SER A 140 -16.47 4.05 0.23
C SER A 140 -17.94 3.64 0.34
N TYR A 141 -18.23 2.34 0.27
CA TYR A 141 -19.58 1.81 0.42
C TYR A 141 -20.16 2.18 1.78
N TYR A 142 -19.46 1.88 2.88
CA TYR A 142 -19.92 2.18 4.23
C TYR A 142 -20.01 3.70 4.48
N SER A 143 -19.09 4.49 3.95
CA SER A 143 -19.16 5.94 4.02
C SER A 143 -20.42 6.46 3.36
N CYS A 144 -20.74 6.00 2.15
CA CYS A 144 -21.96 6.38 1.43
C CYS A 144 -23.26 5.92 2.13
N GLN A 145 -23.20 4.84 2.91
CA GLN A 145 -24.37 4.38 3.70
C GLN A 145 -24.55 5.23 4.97
N ALA A 146 -23.47 5.64 5.61
CA ALA A 146 -23.51 6.34 6.89
C ALA A 146 -23.64 7.88 6.74
N GLN A 147 -23.23 8.44 5.62
CA GLN A 147 -23.15 9.88 5.38
C GLN A 147 -24.07 10.34 4.25
N GLY A 148 -24.46 11.61 4.27
CA GLY A 148 -25.14 12.26 3.17
C GLY A 148 -24.22 12.50 1.96
N ARG A 149 -24.81 12.81 0.79
CA ARG A 149 -24.10 13.01 -0.48
C ARG A 149 -22.94 14.00 -0.38
N GLU A 150 -23.07 15.04 0.43
CA GLU A 150 -22.06 16.10 0.56
C GLU A 150 -20.93 15.72 1.52
N GLN A 151 -21.13 14.71 2.37
CA GLN A 151 -20.22 14.33 3.46
C GLN A 151 -19.67 12.90 3.32
N ASN A 152 -20.00 12.18 2.24
CA ASN A 152 -19.56 10.79 2.06
C ASN A 152 -18.09 10.64 1.67
N ASN A 153 -17.44 11.70 1.18
CA ASN A 153 -16.02 11.67 0.89
C ASN A 153 -15.22 11.74 2.19
N TYR A 154 -14.30 10.83 2.34
CA TYR A 154 -13.35 10.83 3.44
C TYR A 154 -12.01 11.44 3.01
N THR A 155 -11.25 11.95 3.99
CA THR A 155 -9.95 12.55 3.75
C THR A 155 -8.90 11.49 3.35
N ILE A 156 -7.86 11.90 2.61
CA ILE A 156 -6.78 11.00 2.19
C ILE A 156 -6.01 10.43 3.39
N PHE A 157 -6.01 11.14 4.53
CA PHE A 157 -5.37 10.71 5.76
C PHE A 157 -5.85 9.35 6.27
N VAL A 158 -7.11 9.00 6.04
CA VAL A 158 -7.71 7.72 6.45
C VAL A 158 -7.95 6.76 5.28
N ALA A 159 -7.64 7.17 4.04
CA ALA A 159 -7.99 6.43 2.85
C ALA A 159 -7.39 5.01 2.82
N GLU A 160 -6.14 4.86 3.27
CA GLU A 160 -5.41 3.58 3.21
C GLU A 160 -5.64 2.67 4.44
N VAL A 161 -6.45 3.08 5.42
CA VAL A 161 -6.68 2.26 6.63
C VAL A 161 -7.37 0.94 6.28
N ALA A 162 -8.43 0.99 5.48
CA ALA A 162 -9.18 -0.21 5.11
C ALA A 162 -8.41 -1.09 4.12
N SER A 163 -7.76 -0.49 3.12
CA SER A 163 -6.99 -1.20 2.10
C SER A 163 -5.81 -1.96 2.69
N THR A 164 -4.99 -1.30 3.51
CA THR A 164 -3.83 -1.94 4.16
C THR A 164 -4.25 -2.95 5.23
N CYS A 165 -5.36 -2.73 5.93
CA CYS A 165 -5.92 -3.71 6.87
C CYS A 165 -6.26 -5.03 6.14
N ASN A 166 -6.93 -4.94 4.99
CA ASN A 166 -7.25 -6.10 4.16
C ASN A 166 -6.00 -6.86 3.73
N GLU A 167 -4.97 -6.15 3.23
CA GLU A 167 -3.71 -6.77 2.84
C GLU A 167 -3.05 -7.53 4.00
N ILE A 168 -2.99 -6.93 5.18
CA ILE A 168 -2.38 -7.56 6.36
C ILE A 168 -3.19 -8.78 6.83
N LEU A 169 -4.52 -8.71 6.79
CA LEU A 169 -5.36 -9.88 7.14
C LEU A 169 -5.15 -11.03 6.15
N LEU A 170 -5.12 -10.74 4.86
CA LEU A 170 -4.81 -11.73 3.84
C LEU A 170 -3.42 -12.35 4.03
N LEU A 171 -2.40 -11.52 4.24
CA LEU A 171 -1.03 -11.97 4.49
C LEU A 171 -0.93 -12.89 5.72
N ARG A 172 -1.57 -12.52 6.82
CA ARG A 172 -1.61 -13.35 8.03
C ARG A 172 -2.32 -14.67 7.79
N HIS A 173 -3.38 -14.66 7.00
CA HIS A 173 -4.10 -15.87 6.61
C HIS A 173 -3.20 -16.80 5.79
N LEU A 174 -2.52 -16.27 4.78
CA LEU A 174 -1.58 -17.03 3.97
C LEU A 174 -0.43 -17.60 4.81
N LEU A 175 0.21 -16.80 5.65
CA LEU A 175 1.30 -17.26 6.54
C LEU A 175 0.86 -18.33 7.53
N LYS A 176 -0.41 -18.33 7.95
CA LYS A 176 -0.95 -19.36 8.85
C LYS A 176 -1.19 -20.70 8.15
N LYS A 177 -1.59 -20.66 6.88
CA LYS A 177 -1.90 -21.86 6.09
C LYS A 177 -0.67 -22.46 5.40
N GLU A 178 0.25 -21.60 4.98
CA GLU A 178 1.38 -22.00 4.16
C GLU A 178 2.39 -22.83 4.98
N THR A 179 2.77 -23.97 4.44
CA THR A 179 3.75 -24.89 5.03
C THR A 179 5.06 -24.92 4.25
N ASP A 180 5.03 -24.55 2.97
CA ASP A 180 6.24 -24.45 2.17
C ASP A 180 7.15 -23.33 2.66
N LYS A 181 8.42 -23.65 2.88
CA LYS A 181 9.38 -22.72 3.47
C LYS A 181 9.74 -21.56 2.54
N ASP A 182 9.77 -21.79 1.23
CA ASP A 182 10.20 -20.78 0.28
C ASP A 182 9.05 -19.80 0.00
N MET A 183 7.82 -20.31 -0.08
CA MET A 183 6.63 -19.46 -0.11
C MET A 183 6.52 -18.60 1.18
N ARG A 184 6.77 -19.18 2.35
CA ARG A 184 6.78 -18.42 3.62
C ARG A 184 7.84 -17.32 3.64
N LYS A 185 9.06 -17.60 3.15
CA LYS A 185 10.12 -16.58 3.03
C LYS A 185 9.69 -15.47 2.06
N TYR A 186 9.07 -15.84 0.94
CA TYR A 186 8.55 -14.88 -0.03
C TYR A 186 7.50 -13.95 0.61
N LEU A 187 6.50 -14.50 1.30
CA LEU A 187 5.45 -13.72 1.97
C LEU A 187 6.02 -12.81 3.06
N LEU A 188 7.01 -13.27 3.82
CA LEU A 188 7.70 -12.44 4.82
C LEU A 188 8.53 -11.33 4.16
N SER A 189 9.22 -11.62 3.05
CA SER A 189 9.94 -10.62 2.26
C SER A 189 8.97 -9.57 1.70
N TYR A 190 7.81 -10.01 1.20
CA TYR A 190 6.75 -9.12 0.72
C TYR A 190 6.28 -8.17 1.82
N LEU A 191 6.03 -8.68 3.05
CA LEU A 191 5.66 -7.84 4.20
C LEU A 191 6.73 -6.78 4.52
N LEU A 192 8.00 -7.20 4.58
CA LEU A 192 9.10 -6.30 4.90
C LEU A 192 9.28 -5.22 3.82
N ASP A 193 9.15 -5.59 2.55
CA ASP A 193 9.19 -4.63 1.44
C ASP A 193 7.98 -3.69 1.45
N THR A 194 6.80 -4.17 1.80
CA THR A 194 5.60 -3.33 1.98
C THR A 194 5.84 -2.29 3.07
N ILE A 195 6.34 -2.69 4.25
CA ILE A 195 6.67 -1.75 5.34
C ILE A 195 7.73 -0.74 4.88
N ARG A 196 8.77 -1.19 4.19
CA ARG A 196 9.82 -0.31 3.65
C ARG A 196 9.25 0.75 2.71
N THR A 197 8.38 0.35 1.80
CA THR A 197 7.86 1.23 0.74
C THR A 197 6.71 2.11 1.20
N THR A 198 5.84 1.62 2.07
CA THR A 198 4.65 2.37 2.54
C THR A 198 4.92 3.20 3.79
N MET A 199 5.82 2.77 4.67
CA MET A 199 6.12 3.47 5.91
C MET A 199 7.39 4.32 5.80
N PHE A 200 8.55 3.70 5.59
CA PHE A 200 9.82 4.44 5.58
C PHE A 200 9.96 5.36 4.37
N ARG A 201 9.71 4.86 3.17
CA ARG A 201 9.85 5.65 1.95
C ARG A 201 8.83 6.79 1.88
N GLN A 202 7.58 6.57 2.28
CA GLN A 202 6.57 7.62 2.27
C GLN A 202 6.87 8.70 3.33
N THR A 203 7.36 8.31 4.50
CA THR A 203 7.80 9.28 5.52
C THR A 203 9.01 10.09 5.05
N MET A 204 9.95 9.48 4.33
CA MET A 204 11.05 10.21 3.71
C MET A 204 10.55 11.26 2.68
N PHE A 205 9.55 10.92 1.87
CA PHE A 205 8.92 11.88 0.95
C PHE A 205 8.21 13.00 1.70
N ALA A 206 7.50 12.69 2.77
CA ALA A 206 6.88 13.69 3.63
C ALA A 206 7.93 14.65 4.23
N GLU A 207 9.04 14.12 4.75
CA GLU A 207 10.14 14.94 5.26
C GLU A 207 10.79 15.79 4.17
N PHE A 208 10.94 15.25 2.95
CA PHE A 208 11.42 16.02 1.80
C PHE A 208 10.49 17.18 1.47
N GLU A 209 9.18 16.93 1.42
CA GLU A 209 8.17 17.94 1.14
C GLU A 209 8.19 19.06 2.19
N ALA A 210 8.25 18.71 3.48
CA ALA A 210 8.35 19.68 4.56
C ALA A 210 9.58 20.58 4.42
N LYS A 211 10.74 20.00 4.11
CA LYS A 211 12.00 20.75 3.92
C LYS A 211 11.98 21.62 2.66
N ALA A 212 11.32 21.15 1.59
CA ALA A 212 11.14 21.95 0.38
C ALA A 212 10.26 23.18 0.64
N HIS A 213 9.18 23.03 1.39
CA HIS A 213 8.34 24.15 1.83
C HIS A 213 9.11 25.13 2.73
N GLU A 214 9.93 24.62 3.66
CA GLU A 214 10.77 25.46 4.54
C GLU A 214 11.74 26.35 3.75
N LEU A 215 12.29 25.90 2.62
CA LEU A 215 13.16 26.73 1.78
C LEU A 215 12.40 27.99 1.33
N ILE A 216 11.17 27.84 0.86
CA ILE A 216 10.36 28.97 0.37
C ILE A 216 9.95 29.88 1.54
N GLU A 217 9.50 29.31 2.65
CA GLU A 217 9.07 30.06 3.82
C GLU A 217 10.20 30.86 4.49
N THR A 218 11.46 30.45 4.29
CA THR A 218 12.65 31.10 4.84
C THR A 218 13.47 31.86 3.83
N ASP A 219 12.92 32.17 2.64
CA ASP A 219 13.59 32.87 1.52
C ASP A 219 14.93 32.27 1.12
N LYS A 220 15.11 30.96 1.27
CA LYS A 220 16.29 30.22 0.82
C LYS A 220 16.19 29.86 -0.66
N PRO A 221 17.31 29.62 -1.37
CA PRO A 221 17.29 29.22 -2.77
C PRO A 221 16.41 27.96 -2.97
N PHE A 222 15.40 28.09 -3.83
CA PHE A 222 14.53 27.00 -4.25
C PHE A 222 14.81 26.65 -5.70
N ASN A 223 15.77 25.77 -5.91
CA ASN A 223 16.24 25.34 -7.23
C ASN A 223 16.55 23.84 -7.22
N TYR A 224 16.93 23.30 -8.38
CA TYR A 224 17.19 21.86 -8.54
C TYR A 224 18.36 21.38 -7.64
N GLU A 225 19.35 22.23 -7.40
CA GLU A 225 20.52 21.89 -6.58
C GLU A 225 20.12 21.72 -5.12
N SER A 226 19.42 22.71 -4.54
CA SER A 226 18.96 22.66 -3.15
C SER A 226 17.98 21.50 -2.89
N LEU A 227 17.09 21.21 -3.84
CA LEU A 227 16.17 20.08 -3.74
C LEU A 227 16.90 18.74 -3.85
N SER A 228 17.87 18.63 -4.76
CA SER A 228 18.71 17.44 -4.91
C SER A 228 19.53 17.15 -3.66
N ASP A 229 20.10 18.18 -3.04
CA ASP A 229 20.88 18.06 -1.81
C ASP A 229 20.01 17.56 -0.64
N ILE A 230 18.80 18.10 -0.49
CA ILE A 230 17.84 17.63 0.52
C ILE A 230 17.50 16.16 0.27
N TYR A 231 17.11 15.81 -0.95
CA TYR A 231 16.70 14.44 -1.30
C TYR A 231 17.86 13.45 -1.08
N TYR A 232 19.06 13.80 -1.51
CA TYR A 232 20.25 12.99 -1.32
C TYR A 232 20.60 12.82 0.16
N GLY A 233 20.51 13.91 0.95
CA GLY A 233 20.72 13.85 2.40
C GLY A 233 19.75 12.92 3.11
N LEU A 234 18.48 12.91 2.70
CA LEU A 234 17.47 12.02 3.25
C LEU A 234 17.70 10.54 2.88
N ASN A 235 18.16 10.28 1.66
CA ASN A 235 18.49 8.91 1.23
C ASN A 235 19.78 8.35 1.88
N LYS A 236 20.58 9.18 2.53
CA LYS A 236 21.78 8.76 3.28
C LYS A 236 21.50 8.37 4.73
N LYS A 237 20.33 8.73 5.25
CA LYS A 237 19.92 8.33 6.59
C LYS A 237 19.76 6.82 6.68
#